data_f2f9d42c2e615c26e9fda54afb750887
#
_entry.id   f2f9d42c2e615c26e9fda54afb750887
#
_cell.length_a   1.000
_cell.length_b   1.000
_cell.length_c   1.000
_cell.angle_alpha   90.00
_cell.angle_beta   90.00
_cell.angle_gamma   90.00
#
_symmetry.space_group_name_H-M   'P 1'
#
loop_
_entity.id
_entity.type
_entity.pdbx_description
1 polymer ?
#
loop_
_entity_poly.entity_id
_entity_poly.type
_entity_poly.pdbx_seq_one_letter_code
_entity_poly.pdbx_strand_id
1 'polypeptide(L)'
;GHTAIDLLTPSHHGLNRLSVYEPRRVVGAYLLEQASGRVKRCLGRCTVLATGGLGHLYLRTSNPAGARGDGLAMAFRSGARVINAEFIQFHPTTFHQEGAPHFLISEAVRGAGARLVDAAGEPFMQRYDAEWRDLAPRDVVARSIRQEMLARDVPNVFLDLASHLPPDEIRERFPNILRSCAAHGVDITREPIPVVPAAHYSCGGVWVDEFGRSTVDGLYVVGEAGCTGVHGANRLASTSLLEALVWGIRTARHVRLHLDEAPWHDPDDIPSWLETGTMAPDPALVGQDMISIQHIMWNYVGLVRSTRRLRR
;
A
#
# COMPACT_ATOMS: atom_id res chain seq x y z
N GLY A 1 -16.23 -9.17 -9.51
CA GLY A 1 -15.40 -9.88 -10.43
C GLY A 1 -14.93 -9.07 -11.63
N HIS A 2 -14.50 -7.78 -11.44
CA HIS A 2 -13.88 -6.98 -12.50
C HIS A 2 -12.54 -6.46 -12.06
N THR A 3 -11.60 -6.35 -12.98
CA THR A 3 -10.30 -5.71 -12.79
C THR A 3 -10.19 -4.50 -13.72
N ALA A 4 -9.87 -3.32 -13.17
CA ALA A 4 -9.59 -2.16 -14.00
C ALA A 4 -8.24 -2.35 -14.72
N ILE A 5 -8.24 -2.08 -16.03
CA ILE A 5 -7.06 -2.22 -16.88
C ILE A 5 -6.40 -0.86 -17.08
N ASP A 6 -7.21 0.13 -17.50
CA ASP A 6 -6.74 1.49 -17.69
C ASP A 6 -7.88 2.50 -17.62
N LEU A 7 -7.52 3.77 -17.31
CA LEU A 7 -8.44 4.90 -17.35
C LEU A 7 -8.60 5.38 -18.80
N LEU A 8 -9.83 5.68 -19.18
CA LEU A 8 -10.16 6.17 -20.51
C LEU A 8 -10.01 7.69 -20.56
N THR A 9 -9.17 8.16 -21.48
CA THR A 9 -9.01 9.58 -21.79
C THR A 9 -9.22 9.79 -23.29
N PRO A 10 -10.04 10.75 -23.74
CA PRO A 10 -10.26 11.01 -25.16
C PRO A 10 -8.98 11.27 -25.94
N SER A 11 -8.03 12.00 -25.34
CA SER A 11 -6.73 12.31 -25.95
C SER A 11 -5.87 11.06 -26.27
N HIS A 12 -6.10 9.94 -25.63
CA HIS A 12 -5.35 8.68 -25.85
C HIS A 12 -6.20 7.59 -26.50
N HIS A 13 -7.48 7.51 -26.12
CA HIS A 13 -8.37 6.41 -26.52
C HIS A 13 -9.44 6.82 -27.54
N GLY A 14 -9.68 8.14 -27.72
CA GLY A 14 -10.72 8.66 -28.60
C GLY A 14 -10.39 8.48 -30.09
N LEU A 15 -11.44 8.33 -30.90
CA LEU A 15 -11.36 8.29 -32.35
C LEU A 15 -11.10 9.70 -32.92
N ASN A 16 -11.57 10.74 -32.22
CA ASN A 16 -11.30 12.13 -32.57
C ASN A 16 -9.86 12.51 -32.30
N ARG A 17 -9.03 12.57 -33.32
CA ARG A 17 -7.60 12.93 -33.22
C ARG A 17 -7.33 14.35 -32.69
N LEU A 18 -8.32 15.23 -32.73
CA LEU A 18 -8.20 16.59 -32.22
C LEU A 18 -8.28 16.66 -30.69
N SER A 19 -8.78 15.61 -30.05
CA SER A 19 -8.86 15.51 -28.57
C SER A 19 -7.50 15.61 -27.87
N VAL A 20 -6.39 15.45 -28.59
CA VAL A 20 -5.03 15.69 -28.03
C VAL A 20 -4.78 17.16 -27.70
N TYR A 21 -5.53 18.10 -28.27
CA TYR A 21 -5.45 19.54 -28.03
C TYR A 21 -6.42 20.01 -26.95
N GLU A 22 -7.33 19.14 -26.49
CA GLU A 22 -8.29 19.43 -25.43
C GLU A 22 -7.68 19.20 -24.05
N PRO A 23 -8.23 19.84 -22.99
CA PRO A 23 -7.83 19.54 -21.61
C PRO A 23 -8.00 18.05 -21.31
N ARG A 24 -7.01 17.47 -20.64
CA ARG A 24 -7.05 16.05 -20.27
C ARG A 24 -8.21 15.77 -19.33
N ARG A 25 -8.99 14.76 -19.69
CA ARG A 25 -10.15 14.33 -18.92
C ARG A 25 -10.24 12.80 -18.86
N VAL A 26 -10.60 12.25 -17.71
CA VAL A 26 -10.98 10.85 -17.56
C VAL A 26 -12.49 10.73 -17.78
N VAL A 27 -12.89 9.83 -18.69
CA VAL A 27 -14.28 9.57 -19.09
C VAL A 27 -14.76 8.16 -18.73
N GLY A 28 -13.94 7.40 -18.00
CA GLY A 28 -14.25 6.04 -17.58
C GLY A 28 -13.04 5.14 -17.48
N ALA A 29 -13.25 3.84 -17.62
CA ALA A 29 -12.18 2.83 -17.56
C ALA A 29 -12.48 1.62 -18.46
N TYR A 30 -11.44 0.93 -18.91
CA TYR A 30 -11.54 -0.44 -19.37
C TYR A 30 -11.52 -1.40 -18.18
N LEU A 31 -12.46 -2.33 -18.15
CA LEU A 31 -12.65 -3.31 -17.09
C LEU A 31 -12.62 -4.72 -17.66
N LEU A 32 -11.69 -5.54 -17.18
CA LEU A 32 -11.68 -6.97 -17.45
C LEU A 32 -12.72 -7.67 -16.55
N GLU A 33 -13.72 -8.27 -17.14
CA GLU A 33 -14.64 -9.16 -16.44
C GLU A 33 -13.97 -10.52 -16.23
N GLN A 34 -13.65 -10.85 -14.99
CA GLN A 34 -12.87 -12.06 -14.67
C GLN A 34 -13.59 -13.36 -15.06
N ALA A 35 -14.91 -13.38 -14.99
CA ALA A 35 -15.69 -14.58 -15.30
C ALA A 35 -15.68 -14.94 -16.79
N SER A 36 -15.72 -13.94 -17.68
CA SER A 36 -15.78 -14.15 -19.14
C SER A 36 -14.45 -13.92 -19.85
N GLY A 37 -13.45 -13.33 -19.17
CA GLY A 37 -12.21 -12.89 -19.81
C GLY A 37 -12.37 -11.71 -20.78
N ARG A 38 -13.55 -11.10 -20.85
CA ARG A 38 -13.82 -10.00 -21.79
C ARG A 38 -13.52 -8.65 -21.16
N VAL A 39 -12.96 -7.76 -21.95
CA VAL A 39 -12.76 -6.37 -21.57
C VAL A 39 -13.97 -5.54 -21.97
N LYS A 40 -14.54 -4.82 -21.01
CA LYS A 40 -15.69 -3.94 -21.17
C LYS A 40 -15.27 -2.48 -21.03
N ARG A 41 -15.84 -1.62 -21.81
CA ARG A 41 -15.76 -0.18 -21.70
C ARG A 41 -16.82 0.30 -20.71
N CYS A 42 -16.39 0.97 -19.65
CA CYS A 42 -17.27 1.58 -18.66
C CYS A 42 -17.07 3.10 -18.68
N LEU A 43 -18.07 3.84 -19.18
CA LEU A 43 -18.02 5.30 -19.27
C LEU A 43 -18.78 5.92 -18.10
N GLY A 44 -18.32 7.09 -17.67
CA GLY A 44 -18.92 7.85 -16.57
C GLY A 44 -18.57 9.32 -16.66
N ARG A 45 -19.43 10.18 -16.10
CA ARG A 45 -19.16 11.63 -16.00
C ARG A 45 -17.97 11.93 -15.09
N CYS A 46 -17.76 11.09 -14.09
CA CYS A 46 -16.57 11.12 -13.22
C CYS A 46 -16.15 9.69 -12.85
N THR A 47 -14.88 9.54 -12.51
CA THR A 47 -14.28 8.30 -12.04
C THR A 47 -13.63 8.55 -10.68
N VAL A 48 -13.90 7.66 -9.70
CA VAL A 48 -13.28 7.72 -8.38
C VAL A 48 -12.35 6.53 -8.19
N LEU A 49 -11.07 6.78 -8.00
CA LEU A 49 -10.09 5.76 -7.63
C LEU A 49 -10.02 5.63 -6.10
N ALA A 50 -10.26 4.42 -5.62
CA ALA A 50 -10.14 4.03 -4.21
C ALA A 50 -9.39 2.70 -4.11
N THR A 51 -8.29 2.56 -4.85
CA THR A 51 -7.59 1.31 -5.16
C THR A 51 -6.57 0.91 -4.11
N GLY A 52 -6.39 1.71 -3.04
CA GLY A 52 -5.38 1.47 -2.02
C GLY A 52 -3.96 1.78 -2.49
N GLY A 53 -2.98 1.33 -1.71
CA GLY A 53 -1.57 1.64 -1.91
C GLY A 53 -0.82 0.64 -2.79
N LEU A 54 0.51 0.60 -2.60
CA LEU A 54 1.44 -0.16 -3.43
C LEU A 54 2.38 -1.09 -2.62
N GLY A 55 2.05 -1.38 -1.36
CA GLY A 55 2.94 -2.13 -0.47
C GLY A 55 3.32 -3.52 -0.97
N HIS A 56 2.50 -4.14 -1.83
CA HIS A 56 2.80 -5.46 -2.41
C HIS A 56 3.90 -5.45 -3.49
N LEU A 57 4.43 -4.27 -3.83
CA LEU A 57 5.67 -4.14 -4.62
C LEU A 57 6.93 -4.43 -3.77
N TYR A 58 6.80 -4.58 -2.47
CA TYR A 58 7.89 -4.90 -1.57
C TYR A 58 7.88 -6.37 -1.18
N LEU A 59 9.06 -6.95 -0.98
CA LEU A 59 9.22 -8.37 -0.61
C LEU A 59 8.49 -8.74 0.69
N ARG A 60 8.46 -7.79 1.64
CA ARG A 60 7.77 -7.95 2.92
C ARG A 60 6.76 -6.82 3.07
N THR A 61 5.49 -7.18 3.23
CA THR A 61 4.39 -6.22 3.35
C THR A 61 3.28 -6.76 4.24
N SER A 62 2.63 -5.86 4.97
CA SER A 62 1.39 -6.14 5.70
C SER A 62 0.13 -5.88 4.88
N ASN A 63 0.29 -5.47 3.62
CA ASN A 63 -0.83 -5.14 2.73
C ASN A 63 -1.37 -6.39 2.02
N PRO A 64 -2.64 -6.38 1.60
CA PRO A 64 -3.22 -7.47 0.81
C PRO A 64 -2.60 -7.56 -0.59
N ALA A 65 -2.72 -8.73 -1.23
CA ALA A 65 -2.14 -9.02 -2.54
C ALA A 65 -2.55 -8.04 -3.66
N GLY A 66 -3.70 -7.37 -3.50
CA GLY A 66 -4.18 -6.36 -4.44
C GLY A 66 -3.52 -4.98 -4.31
N ALA A 67 -2.72 -4.72 -3.27
CA ALA A 67 -2.06 -3.43 -3.06
C ALA A 67 -0.78 -3.29 -3.92
N ARG A 68 -0.94 -3.29 -5.24
CA ARG A 68 0.15 -3.26 -6.24
C ARG A 68 0.39 -1.89 -6.86
N GLY A 69 -0.38 -0.88 -6.48
CA GLY A 69 -0.28 0.46 -7.07
C GLY A 69 -0.95 0.58 -8.44
N ASP A 70 -1.83 -0.34 -8.81
CA ASP A 70 -2.48 -0.35 -10.13
C ASP A 70 -3.23 0.96 -10.42
N GLY A 71 -4.00 1.47 -9.44
CA GLY A 71 -4.69 2.76 -9.59
C GLY A 71 -3.74 3.93 -9.72
N LEU A 72 -2.63 3.94 -8.99
CA LEU A 72 -1.59 4.96 -9.12
C LEU A 72 -0.99 4.95 -10.53
N ALA A 73 -0.68 3.77 -11.05
CA ALA A 73 -0.13 3.60 -12.39
C ALA A 73 -1.12 4.06 -13.47
N MET A 74 -2.40 3.71 -13.36
CA MET A 74 -3.45 4.17 -14.28
C MET A 74 -3.62 5.68 -14.24
N ALA A 75 -3.64 6.29 -13.05
CA ALA A 75 -3.72 7.73 -12.89
C ALA A 75 -2.49 8.43 -13.50
N PHE A 76 -1.29 7.90 -13.29
CA PHE A 76 -0.06 8.44 -13.88
C PHE A 76 -0.10 8.39 -15.42
N ARG A 77 -0.51 7.26 -16.01
CA ARG A 77 -0.66 7.13 -17.47
C ARG A 77 -1.71 8.09 -18.04
N SER A 78 -2.77 8.37 -17.28
CA SER A 78 -3.78 9.37 -17.69
C SER A 78 -3.27 10.83 -17.61
N GLY A 79 -2.09 11.05 -17.03
CA GLY A 79 -1.44 12.34 -16.86
C GLY A 79 -1.73 13.03 -15.53
N ALA A 80 -2.32 12.34 -14.56
CA ALA A 80 -2.50 12.86 -13.23
C ALA A 80 -1.15 13.03 -12.52
N ARG A 81 -1.03 14.09 -11.74
CA ARG A 81 0.17 14.38 -10.97
C ARG A 81 0.30 13.38 -9.82
N VAL A 82 1.44 12.71 -9.75
CA VAL A 82 1.83 11.84 -8.64
C VAL A 82 2.92 12.53 -7.82
N ILE A 83 2.78 12.53 -6.51
CA ILE A 83 3.75 13.17 -5.60
C ILE A 83 4.07 12.26 -4.41
N ASN A 84 5.25 12.47 -3.83
CA ASN A 84 5.70 11.80 -2.60
C ASN A 84 5.69 10.25 -2.68
N ALA A 85 5.75 9.68 -3.89
CA ALA A 85 5.70 8.23 -4.09
C ALA A 85 6.87 7.48 -3.41
N GLU A 86 7.93 8.18 -3.05
CA GLU A 86 9.06 7.69 -2.28
C GLU A 86 8.75 7.47 -0.80
N PHE A 87 7.67 8.05 -0.27
CA PHE A 87 7.34 7.94 1.15
C PHE A 87 6.46 6.72 1.45
N ILE A 88 7.14 5.60 1.66
CA ILE A 88 6.51 4.36 2.12
C ILE A 88 6.80 4.18 3.60
N GLN A 89 5.75 4.09 4.41
CA GLN A 89 5.87 3.76 5.82
C GLN A 89 6.09 2.27 5.99
N PHE A 90 7.12 1.89 6.74
CA PHE A 90 7.36 0.52 7.16
C PHE A 90 6.85 0.33 8.59
N HIS A 91 6.02 -0.68 8.82
CA HIS A 91 5.65 -1.07 10.16
C HIS A 91 6.78 -1.93 10.75
N PRO A 92 7.25 -1.64 11.98
CA PRO A 92 8.40 -2.33 12.56
C PRO A 92 8.13 -3.81 12.87
N THR A 93 6.91 -4.14 13.30
CA THR A 93 6.58 -5.46 13.84
C THR A 93 5.49 -6.12 13.00
N THR A 94 5.91 -6.91 12.02
CA THR A 94 5.05 -7.77 11.22
C THR A 94 5.46 -9.21 11.47
N PHE A 95 4.51 -10.11 11.70
CA PHE A 95 4.78 -11.53 11.94
C PHE A 95 5.63 -12.12 10.82
N HIS A 96 6.63 -12.91 11.18
CA HIS A 96 7.54 -13.55 10.24
C HIS A 96 7.76 -15.01 10.57
N GLN A 97 7.32 -15.87 9.66
CA GLN A 97 7.65 -17.29 9.65
C GLN A 97 7.66 -17.77 8.22
N GLU A 98 8.53 -18.67 7.89
CA GLU A 98 8.63 -19.24 6.54
C GLU A 98 7.31 -19.90 6.15
N GLY A 99 6.80 -19.55 4.96
CA GLY A 99 5.51 -20.05 4.47
C GLY A 99 4.27 -19.42 5.08
N ALA A 100 4.39 -18.56 6.10
CA ALA A 100 3.27 -17.84 6.69
C ALA A 100 3.04 -16.46 6.05
N PRO A 101 1.79 -15.97 5.98
CA PRO A 101 1.52 -14.61 5.53
C PRO A 101 2.04 -13.61 6.57
N HIS A 102 2.57 -12.50 6.08
CA HIS A 102 2.93 -11.38 6.95
C HIS A 102 1.66 -10.67 7.42
N PHE A 103 1.40 -10.67 8.71
CA PHE A 103 0.31 -9.90 9.32
C PHE A 103 0.84 -8.96 10.40
N LEU A 104 0.07 -7.91 10.66
CA LEU A 104 0.47 -6.85 11.56
C LEU A 104 0.43 -7.32 13.03
N ILE A 105 1.56 -7.20 13.73
CA ILE A 105 1.58 -7.20 15.20
C ILE A 105 1.46 -5.75 15.64
N SER A 106 0.29 -5.42 16.16
CA SER A 106 -0.08 -4.04 16.50
C SER A 106 0.94 -3.37 17.43
N GLU A 107 1.12 -2.08 17.25
CA GLU A 107 1.92 -1.24 18.16
C GLU A 107 1.42 -1.28 19.61
N ALA A 108 0.13 -1.54 19.81
CA ALA A 108 -0.44 -1.73 21.14
C ALA A 108 0.24 -2.84 21.95
N VAL A 109 0.85 -3.85 21.30
CA VAL A 109 1.61 -4.91 21.97
C VAL A 109 2.88 -4.32 22.61
N ARG A 110 3.61 -3.43 21.91
CA ARG A 110 4.75 -2.70 22.48
C ARG A 110 4.29 -1.71 23.55
N GLY A 111 3.18 -1.03 23.32
CA GLY A 111 2.53 -0.16 24.32
C GLY A 111 2.08 -0.88 25.59
N ALA A 112 1.85 -2.18 25.51
CA ALA A 112 1.56 -3.03 26.66
C ALA A 112 2.80 -3.52 27.42
N GLY A 113 4.02 -3.16 26.95
CA GLY A 113 5.27 -3.49 27.62
C GLY A 113 6.11 -4.55 26.91
N ALA A 114 5.68 -5.08 25.77
CA ALA A 114 6.49 -6.02 25.00
C ALA A 114 7.79 -5.38 24.54
N ARG A 115 8.89 -6.15 24.56
CA ARG A 115 10.22 -5.68 24.19
C ARG A 115 10.75 -6.40 22.96
N LEU A 116 11.46 -5.66 22.13
CA LEU A 116 12.21 -6.22 21.01
C LEU A 116 13.51 -6.84 21.51
N VAL A 117 13.65 -8.12 21.25
CA VAL A 117 14.79 -8.92 21.69
C VAL A 117 15.43 -9.64 20.49
N ASP A 118 16.71 -9.96 20.64
CA ASP A 118 17.44 -10.80 19.69
C ASP A 118 17.18 -12.30 19.92
N ALA A 119 17.85 -13.17 19.19
CA ALA A 119 17.72 -14.61 19.31
C ALA A 119 18.20 -15.17 20.67
N ALA A 120 18.98 -14.41 21.45
CA ALA A 120 19.40 -14.78 22.79
C ALA A 120 18.43 -14.26 23.88
N GLY A 121 17.36 -13.54 23.48
CA GLY A 121 16.40 -12.92 24.39
C GLY A 121 16.87 -11.56 24.95
N GLU A 122 17.95 -10.98 24.42
CA GLU A 122 18.51 -9.73 24.93
C GLU A 122 17.84 -8.52 24.27
N PRO A 123 17.29 -7.57 25.07
CA PRO A 123 16.70 -6.33 24.55
C PRO A 123 17.75 -5.45 23.88
N PHE A 124 17.45 -4.95 22.67
CA PHE A 124 18.44 -4.18 21.91
C PHE A 124 18.05 -2.71 21.64
N MET A 125 16.77 -2.33 21.77
CA MET A 125 16.32 -0.98 21.41
C MET A 125 17.01 0.13 22.20
N GLN A 126 17.45 -0.13 23.42
CA GLN A 126 18.17 0.84 24.24
C GLN A 126 19.48 1.34 23.59
N ARG A 127 20.10 0.54 22.69
CA ARG A 127 21.31 0.93 21.95
C ARG A 127 21.03 1.94 20.84
N TYR A 128 19.78 1.99 20.36
CA TYR A 128 19.35 2.82 19.23
C TYR A 128 18.59 4.07 19.66
N ASP A 129 17.79 3.95 20.72
CA ASP A 129 17.03 5.03 21.32
C ASP A 129 16.95 4.80 22.83
N ALA A 130 17.75 5.57 23.59
CA ALA A 130 17.85 5.39 25.03
C ALA A 130 16.63 5.95 25.78
N GLU A 131 15.91 6.91 25.19
CA GLU A 131 14.76 7.58 25.79
C GLU A 131 13.46 6.78 25.60
N TRP A 132 13.07 6.54 24.34
CA TRP A 132 11.80 5.91 24.01
C TRP A 132 11.87 4.40 23.81
N ARG A 133 13.07 3.85 23.56
CA ARG A 133 13.30 2.40 23.40
C ARG A 133 12.31 1.77 22.43
N ASP A 134 11.55 0.77 22.88
CA ASP A 134 10.55 0.06 22.07
C ASP A 134 9.35 0.92 21.65
N LEU A 135 9.16 2.07 22.30
CA LEU A 135 8.11 3.05 21.99
C LEU A 135 8.60 4.20 21.11
N ALA A 136 9.82 4.16 20.62
CA ALA A 136 10.34 5.12 19.65
C ALA A 136 9.48 5.18 18.39
N PRO A 137 9.53 6.26 17.59
CA PRO A 137 8.81 6.38 16.33
C PRO A 137 9.01 5.16 15.41
N ARG A 138 7.98 4.78 14.67
CA ARG A 138 7.96 3.56 13.85
C ARG A 138 9.15 3.42 12.92
N ASP A 139 9.58 4.51 12.31
CA ASP A 139 10.72 4.53 11.40
C ASP A 139 12.05 4.29 12.14
N VAL A 140 12.20 4.81 13.37
CA VAL A 140 13.36 4.54 14.24
C VAL A 140 13.40 3.06 14.57
N VAL A 141 12.30 2.50 15.10
CA VAL A 141 12.23 1.08 15.48
C VAL A 141 12.46 0.17 14.26
N ALA A 142 11.85 0.48 13.12
CA ALA A 142 12.02 -0.33 11.90
C ALA A 142 13.49 -0.35 11.41
N ARG A 143 14.17 0.81 11.42
CA ARG A 143 15.60 0.89 11.07
C ARG A 143 16.48 0.14 12.06
N SER A 144 16.19 0.25 13.37
CA SER A 144 16.92 -0.46 14.41
C SER A 144 16.81 -1.98 14.23
N ILE A 145 15.60 -2.50 14.03
CA ILE A 145 15.40 -3.92 13.74
C ILE A 145 16.20 -4.34 12.50
N ARG A 146 16.13 -3.56 11.41
CA ARG A 146 16.88 -3.87 10.18
C ARG A 146 18.37 -3.89 10.44
N GLN A 147 18.89 -3.01 11.26
CA GLN A 147 20.31 -2.94 11.60
C GLN A 147 20.74 -4.15 12.46
N GLU A 148 19.93 -4.56 13.45
CA GLU A 148 20.19 -5.78 14.23
C GLU A 148 20.18 -7.02 13.34
N MET A 149 19.20 -7.16 12.48
CA MET A 149 19.12 -8.28 11.53
C MET A 149 20.37 -8.38 10.64
N LEU A 150 20.85 -7.22 10.13
CA LEU A 150 22.06 -7.19 9.29
C LEU A 150 23.34 -7.45 10.08
N ALA A 151 23.46 -6.90 11.29
CA ALA A 151 24.67 -7.05 12.11
C ALA A 151 24.87 -8.49 12.60
N ARG A 152 23.77 -9.23 12.76
CA ARG A 152 23.77 -10.61 13.26
C ARG A 152 23.55 -11.67 12.18
N ASP A 153 23.31 -11.24 10.94
CA ASP A 153 22.96 -12.12 9.81
C ASP A 153 21.78 -13.05 10.12
N VAL A 154 20.68 -12.47 10.65
CA VAL A 154 19.48 -13.22 11.05
C VAL A 154 18.27 -12.78 10.21
N PRO A 155 17.31 -13.70 9.94
CA PRO A 155 16.14 -13.40 9.12
C PRO A 155 15.08 -12.54 9.82
N ASN A 156 15.07 -12.49 11.14
CA ASN A 156 14.10 -11.77 11.98
C ASN A 156 14.68 -11.45 13.35
N VAL A 157 13.96 -10.63 14.10
CA VAL A 157 14.09 -10.44 15.55
C VAL A 157 12.81 -10.94 16.24
N PHE A 158 12.73 -10.78 17.55
CA PHE A 158 11.59 -11.25 18.32
C PHE A 158 10.96 -10.12 19.13
N LEU A 159 9.64 -10.22 19.33
CA LEU A 159 8.89 -9.32 20.22
C LEU A 159 8.43 -10.14 21.43
N ASP A 160 9.05 -9.93 22.57
CA ASP A 160 8.75 -10.65 23.82
C ASP A 160 7.65 -9.92 24.59
N LEU A 161 6.50 -10.54 24.65
CA LEU A 161 5.35 -10.14 25.45
C LEU A 161 5.17 -11.06 26.66
N ALA A 162 5.48 -12.33 26.49
CA ALA A 162 5.26 -13.38 27.48
C ALA A 162 6.02 -13.14 28.81
N SER A 163 7.23 -12.56 28.75
CA SER A 163 8.01 -12.23 29.94
C SER A 163 7.52 -10.97 30.67
N HIS A 164 6.58 -10.21 30.08
CA HIS A 164 6.17 -8.89 30.58
C HIS A 164 4.71 -8.80 31.01
N LEU A 165 3.85 -9.72 30.53
CA LEU A 165 2.44 -9.76 30.85
C LEU A 165 1.97 -11.17 31.25
N PRO A 166 1.03 -11.27 32.21
CA PRO A 166 0.39 -12.54 32.54
C PRO A 166 -0.36 -13.14 31.34
N PRO A 167 -0.37 -14.47 31.17
CA PRO A 167 -1.06 -15.12 30.06
C PRO A 167 -2.54 -14.74 29.90
N ASP A 168 -3.25 -14.54 31.01
CA ASP A 168 -4.68 -14.18 30.97
C ASP A 168 -4.90 -12.76 30.43
N GLU A 169 -4.03 -11.82 30.80
CA GLU A 169 -4.05 -10.46 30.26
C GLU A 169 -3.73 -10.43 28.75
N ILE A 170 -2.79 -11.27 28.30
CA ILE A 170 -2.49 -11.42 26.87
C ILE A 170 -3.71 -11.93 26.10
N ARG A 171 -4.41 -12.95 26.64
CA ARG A 171 -5.63 -13.51 26.04
C ARG A 171 -6.76 -12.47 25.93
N GLU A 172 -6.93 -11.66 26.96
CA GLU A 172 -7.96 -10.63 27.00
C GLU A 172 -7.65 -9.46 26.05
N ARG A 173 -6.43 -8.94 26.07
CA ARG A 173 -6.06 -7.72 25.32
C ARG A 173 -5.76 -7.98 23.85
N PHE A 174 -5.24 -9.16 23.51
CA PHE A 174 -4.75 -9.46 22.17
C PHE A 174 -5.31 -10.76 21.56
N PRO A 175 -6.63 -11.03 21.67
CA PRO A 175 -7.23 -12.31 21.25
C PRO A 175 -7.03 -12.62 19.76
N ASN A 176 -7.04 -11.59 18.91
CA ASN A 176 -6.85 -11.77 17.47
C ASN A 176 -5.39 -12.08 17.13
N ILE A 177 -4.43 -11.39 17.75
CA ILE A 177 -3.00 -11.65 17.54
C ILE A 177 -2.66 -13.05 18.05
N LEU A 178 -3.14 -13.41 19.24
CA LEU A 178 -2.98 -14.77 19.79
C LEU A 178 -3.48 -15.84 18.82
N ARG A 179 -4.69 -15.68 18.31
CA ARG A 179 -5.29 -16.63 17.36
C ARG A 179 -4.47 -16.72 16.06
N SER A 180 -4.04 -15.58 15.54
CA SER A 180 -3.27 -15.53 14.29
C SER A 180 -1.89 -16.15 14.45
N CYS A 181 -1.18 -15.89 15.55
CA CYS A 181 0.11 -16.51 15.86
C CYS A 181 -0.03 -18.01 16.10
N ALA A 182 -1.03 -18.42 16.89
CA ALA A 182 -1.30 -19.84 17.20
C ALA A 182 -1.61 -20.66 15.94
N ALA A 183 -2.27 -20.09 14.94
CA ALA A 183 -2.51 -20.74 13.65
C ALA A 183 -1.21 -21.09 12.91
N HIS A 184 -0.09 -20.47 13.29
CA HIS A 184 1.24 -20.73 12.76
C HIS A 184 2.19 -21.35 13.81
N GLY A 185 1.64 -21.91 14.90
CA GLY A 185 2.41 -22.65 15.90
C GLY A 185 3.13 -21.79 16.95
N VAL A 186 2.84 -20.47 17.02
CA VAL A 186 3.46 -19.56 18.00
C VAL A 186 2.45 -19.22 19.11
N ASP A 187 2.75 -19.64 20.34
CA ASP A 187 1.97 -19.30 21.53
C ASP A 187 2.54 -18.05 22.21
N ILE A 188 1.99 -16.89 21.89
CA ILE A 188 2.44 -15.59 22.41
C ILE A 188 2.27 -15.42 23.92
N THR A 189 1.65 -16.38 24.61
CA THR A 189 1.57 -16.40 26.08
C THR A 189 2.77 -17.11 26.72
N ARG A 190 3.64 -17.73 25.92
CA ARG A 190 4.76 -18.55 26.39
C ARG A 190 6.08 -18.23 25.72
N GLU A 191 6.02 -17.73 24.48
CA GLU A 191 7.22 -17.51 23.67
C GLU A 191 7.16 -16.19 22.92
N PRO A 192 8.32 -15.59 22.58
CA PRO A 192 8.38 -14.37 21.82
C PRO A 192 7.90 -14.52 20.39
N ILE A 193 7.29 -13.46 19.86
CA ILE A 193 6.73 -13.42 18.50
C ILE A 193 7.86 -13.10 17.50
N PRO A 194 8.12 -13.94 16.48
CA PRO A 194 9.08 -13.59 15.43
C PRO A 194 8.54 -12.43 14.57
N VAL A 195 9.32 -11.35 14.42
CA VAL A 195 8.89 -10.14 13.73
C VAL A 195 9.96 -9.58 12.81
N VAL A 196 9.49 -8.91 11.74
CA VAL A 196 10.32 -8.17 10.79
C VAL A 196 9.64 -6.84 10.42
N PRO A 197 10.40 -5.83 9.99
CA PRO A 197 9.82 -4.65 9.35
C PRO A 197 9.20 -5.02 8.00
N ALA A 198 8.07 -4.39 7.66
CA ALA A 198 7.39 -4.61 6.38
C ALA A 198 6.76 -3.32 5.85
N ALA A 199 6.65 -3.17 4.53
CA ALA A 199 5.93 -2.09 3.90
C ALA A 199 4.46 -2.12 4.36
N HIS A 200 3.94 -0.97 4.79
CA HIS A 200 2.66 -0.89 5.50
C HIS A 200 1.70 0.13 4.92
N TYR A 201 2.20 1.31 4.54
CA TYR A 201 1.35 2.40 4.05
C TYR A 201 2.09 3.30 3.06
N SER A 202 1.41 3.68 1.97
CA SER A 202 1.90 4.63 0.99
C SER A 202 1.47 6.05 1.40
N CYS A 203 2.42 6.89 1.86
CA CYS A 203 2.10 8.26 2.27
C CYS A 203 1.96 9.20 1.08
N GLY A 204 2.57 8.86 -0.05
CA GLY A 204 2.40 9.51 -1.34
C GLY A 204 1.31 8.87 -2.19
N GLY A 205 1.11 9.42 -3.39
CA GLY A 205 0.08 8.95 -4.30
C GLY A 205 -0.30 9.99 -5.33
N VAL A 206 -1.49 9.87 -5.90
CA VAL A 206 -2.05 10.89 -6.80
C VAL A 206 -2.35 12.15 -6.01
N TRP A 207 -1.79 13.28 -6.44
CA TRP A 207 -2.10 14.56 -5.82
C TRP A 207 -3.60 14.86 -5.89
N VAL A 208 -4.19 15.27 -4.77
CA VAL A 208 -5.60 15.65 -4.69
C VAL A 208 -5.78 16.93 -3.87
N ASP A 209 -6.83 17.68 -4.21
CA ASP A 209 -7.27 18.82 -3.42
C ASP A 209 -8.17 18.38 -2.22
N GLU A 210 -8.76 19.37 -1.54
CA GLU A 210 -9.66 19.14 -0.40
C GLU A 210 -10.95 18.39 -0.74
N PHE A 211 -11.30 18.23 -2.01
CA PHE A 211 -12.47 17.49 -2.52
C PHE A 211 -12.11 16.17 -3.16
N GLY A 212 -10.83 15.78 -3.13
CA GLY A 212 -10.35 14.57 -3.76
C GLY A 212 -10.19 14.67 -5.29
N ARG A 213 -10.27 15.88 -5.88
CA ARG A 213 -10.04 16.08 -7.31
C ARG A 213 -8.55 15.95 -7.62
N SER A 214 -8.23 15.21 -8.67
CA SER A 214 -6.86 15.15 -9.21
C SER A 214 -6.57 16.36 -10.13
N THR A 215 -5.39 16.35 -10.75
CA THR A 215 -5.03 17.34 -11.79
C THR A 215 -5.62 17.02 -13.17
N VAL A 216 -6.39 15.95 -13.30
CA VAL A 216 -7.07 15.56 -14.55
C VAL A 216 -8.57 15.63 -14.32
N ASP A 217 -9.27 16.34 -15.19
CA ASP A 217 -10.71 16.51 -15.09
C ASP A 217 -11.45 15.16 -15.08
N GLY A 218 -12.55 15.09 -14.32
CA GLY A 218 -13.35 13.87 -14.20
C GLY A 218 -12.70 12.76 -13.37
N LEU A 219 -11.47 12.95 -12.84
CA LEU A 219 -10.78 11.99 -12.00
C LEU A 219 -10.68 12.47 -10.55
N TYR A 220 -11.27 11.70 -9.64
CA TYR A 220 -11.15 11.82 -8.20
C TYR A 220 -10.34 10.66 -7.63
N VAL A 221 -9.61 10.90 -6.54
CA VAL A 221 -8.87 9.84 -5.85
C VAL A 221 -9.04 10.00 -4.34
N VAL A 222 -9.32 8.89 -3.66
CA VAL A 222 -9.57 8.87 -2.21
C VAL A 222 -8.84 7.72 -1.53
N GLY A 223 -8.61 7.85 -0.24
CA GLY A 223 -7.88 6.88 0.57
C GLY A 223 -6.41 6.79 0.17
N GLU A 224 -5.79 5.67 0.42
CA GLU A 224 -4.34 5.47 0.27
C GLU A 224 -3.80 5.62 -1.17
N ALA A 225 -4.67 5.60 -2.18
CA ALA A 225 -4.27 5.88 -3.57
C ALA A 225 -3.96 7.37 -3.80
N GLY A 226 -4.53 8.27 -2.98
CA GLY A 226 -4.36 9.70 -3.05
C GLY A 226 -3.28 10.23 -2.12
N CYS A 227 -2.71 11.40 -2.47
CA CYS A 227 -1.83 12.16 -1.60
C CYS A 227 -2.47 13.51 -1.27
N THR A 228 -3.03 13.61 -0.08
CA THR A 228 -3.63 14.83 0.49
C THR A 228 -2.59 15.73 1.15
N GLY A 229 -1.39 15.19 1.40
CA GLY A 229 -0.32 15.84 2.16
C GLY A 229 -0.42 15.69 3.67
N VAL A 230 -1.53 15.18 4.21
CA VAL A 230 -1.78 15.08 5.66
C VAL A 230 -0.79 14.17 6.39
N HIS A 231 -0.22 13.20 5.70
CA HIS A 231 0.68 12.22 6.29
C HIS A 231 2.16 12.63 6.22
N GLY A 232 2.52 13.63 5.41
CA GLY A 232 3.94 13.96 5.18
C GLY A 232 4.74 12.74 4.73
N ALA A 233 5.92 12.56 5.30
CA ALA A 233 6.81 11.44 4.98
C ALA A 233 6.55 10.17 5.82
N ASN A 234 5.79 10.29 6.93
CA ASN A 234 5.57 9.19 7.87
C ASN A 234 4.23 9.38 8.61
N ARG A 235 3.24 8.56 8.30
CA ARG A 235 1.87 8.64 8.78
C ARG A 235 1.76 8.36 10.29
N LEU A 236 0.95 9.14 11.00
CA LEU A 236 0.56 8.85 12.37
C LEU A 236 -0.36 7.62 12.43
N ALA A 237 -0.29 6.88 13.53
CA ALA A 237 -1.12 5.71 13.75
C ALA A 237 -2.62 6.05 13.62
N SER A 238 -3.38 5.18 12.95
CA SER A 238 -4.84 5.24 12.76
C SER A 238 -5.38 6.42 11.93
N THR A 239 -4.56 7.37 11.50
CA THR A 239 -5.03 8.55 10.75
C THR A 239 -5.47 8.26 9.32
N SER A 240 -5.01 7.15 8.72
CA SER A 240 -5.41 6.74 7.36
C SER A 240 -6.91 6.47 7.22
N LEU A 241 -7.54 5.90 8.25
CA LEU A 241 -8.98 5.65 8.25
C LEU A 241 -9.77 6.96 8.29
N LEU A 242 -9.29 7.93 9.07
CA LEU A 242 -9.90 9.26 9.14
C LEU A 242 -9.76 10.01 7.81
N GLU A 243 -8.58 9.97 7.20
CA GLU A 243 -8.35 10.53 5.87
C GLU A 243 -9.31 9.93 4.83
N ALA A 244 -9.35 8.60 4.74
CA ALA A 244 -10.22 7.91 3.78
C ALA A 244 -11.71 8.28 3.98
N LEU A 245 -12.16 8.37 5.22
CA LEU A 245 -13.54 8.75 5.56
C LEU A 245 -13.83 10.22 5.18
N VAL A 246 -12.97 11.15 5.58
CA VAL A 246 -13.15 12.58 5.33
C VAL A 246 -13.13 12.88 3.84
N TRP A 247 -12.10 12.43 3.11
CA TRP A 247 -12.02 12.66 1.67
C TRP A 247 -13.10 11.90 0.92
N GLY A 248 -13.45 10.68 1.32
CA GLY A 248 -14.57 9.95 0.72
C GLY A 248 -15.90 10.72 0.81
N ILE A 249 -16.22 11.28 1.99
CA ILE A 249 -17.44 12.09 2.18
C ILE A 249 -17.37 13.40 1.39
N ARG A 250 -16.24 14.10 1.41
CA ARG A 250 -16.05 15.36 0.67
C ARG A 250 -16.16 15.14 -0.83
N THR A 251 -15.52 14.11 -1.35
CA THR A 251 -15.62 13.71 -2.77
C THR A 251 -17.06 13.40 -3.16
N ALA A 252 -17.75 12.57 -2.38
CA ALA A 252 -19.14 12.22 -2.68
C ALA A 252 -20.07 13.44 -2.69
N ARG A 253 -19.89 14.38 -1.75
CA ARG A 253 -20.66 15.64 -1.73
C ARG A 253 -20.33 16.53 -2.93
N HIS A 254 -19.06 16.68 -3.26
CA HIS A 254 -18.61 17.48 -4.40
C HIS A 254 -19.14 16.90 -5.72
N VAL A 255 -18.99 15.60 -5.94
CA VAL A 255 -19.52 14.92 -7.13
C VAL A 255 -21.04 15.12 -7.23
N ARG A 256 -21.79 14.92 -6.14
CA ARG A 256 -23.24 15.11 -6.15
C ARG A 256 -23.67 16.53 -6.56
N LEU A 257 -22.94 17.56 -6.15
CA LEU A 257 -23.26 18.95 -6.44
C LEU A 257 -22.92 19.35 -7.89
N HIS A 258 -21.90 18.74 -8.50
CA HIS A 258 -21.37 19.14 -9.80
C HIS A 258 -21.60 18.09 -10.90
N LEU A 259 -22.27 16.98 -10.59
CA LEU A 259 -22.45 15.88 -11.54
C LEU A 259 -23.22 16.29 -12.81
N ASP A 260 -24.21 17.18 -12.64
CA ASP A 260 -25.03 17.64 -13.78
C ASP A 260 -24.29 18.64 -14.66
N GLU A 261 -23.29 19.34 -14.13
CA GLU A 261 -22.40 20.23 -14.88
C GLU A 261 -21.30 19.46 -15.62
N ALA A 262 -20.98 18.22 -15.17
CA ALA A 262 -19.96 17.41 -15.79
C ALA A 262 -20.44 16.88 -17.16
N PRO A 263 -19.75 17.21 -18.26
CA PRO A 263 -20.17 16.79 -19.59
C PRO A 263 -20.12 15.28 -19.72
N TRP A 264 -21.13 14.72 -20.37
CA TRP A 264 -21.13 13.34 -20.83
C TRP A 264 -20.25 13.24 -22.08
N HIS A 265 -19.36 12.24 -22.12
CA HIS A 265 -18.57 11.97 -23.32
C HIS A 265 -19.34 11.06 -24.26
N ASP A 266 -19.22 11.33 -25.58
CA ASP A 266 -19.85 10.49 -26.60
C ASP A 266 -19.31 9.06 -26.53
N PRO A 267 -20.17 8.07 -26.26
CA PRO A 267 -19.74 6.68 -26.21
C PRO A 267 -19.10 6.18 -27.50
N ASP A 268 -19.50 6.71 -28.65
CA ASP A 268 -19.01 6.25 -29.95
C ASP A 268 -17.60 6.78 -30.26
N ASP A 269 -17.14 7.82 -29.57
CA ASP A 269 -15.75 8.30 -29.69
C ASP A 269 -14.72 7.35 -29.03
N ILE A 270 -15.10 6.60 -27.99
CA ILE A 270 -14.19 5.66 -27.34
C ILE A 270 -14.43 4.24 -27.89
N PRO A 271 -13.49 3.64 -28.62
CA PRO A 271 -13.67 2.32 -29.19
C PRO A 271 -13.79 1.23 -28.10
N SER A 272 -14.44 0.13 -28.45
CA SER A 272 -14.36 -1.10 -27.64
C SER A 272 -12.91 -1.62 -27.63
N TRP A 273 -12.59 -2.38 -26.59
CA TRP A 273 -11.28 -3.03 -26.51
C TRP A 273 -11.08 -3.94 -27.74
N LEU A 274 -9.92 -3.77 -28.39
CA LEU A 274 -9.48 -4.65 -29.46
C LEU A 274 -8.45 -5.62 -28.91
N GLU A 275 -8.76 -6.88 -28.97
CA GLU A 275 -7.81 -7.93 -28.64
C GLU A 275 -6.81 -8.08 -29.80
N THR A 276 -5.61 -7.59 -29.62
CA THR A 276 -4.55 -7.65 -30.64
C THR A 276 -3.48 -8.69 -30.33
N GLY A 277 -3.52 -9.25 -29.12
CA GLY A 277 -2.56 -10.25 -28.67
C GLY A 277 -2.87 -11.65 -29.22
N THR A 278 -1.88 -12.30 -29.83
CA THR A 278 -1.97 -13.68 -30.33
C THR A 278 -1.35 -14.70 -29.40
N MET A 279 -0.61 -14.25 -28.37
CA MET A 279 0.10 -15.13 -27.44
C MET A 279 -0.35 -14.84 -26.00
N ALA A 280 -0.72 -15.89 -25.28
CA ALA A 280 -0.92 -15.81 -23.84
C ALA A 280 0.45 -15.54 -23.16
N PRO A 281 0.51 -14.64 -22.16
CA PRO A 281 1.74 -14.43 -21.38
C PRO A 281 2.11 -15.72 -20.64
N ASP A 282 3.40 -16.03 -20.58
CA ASP A 282 3.88 -17.14 -19.75
C ASP A 282 3.75 -16.77 -18.26
N PRO A 283 2.91 -17.48 -17.48
CA PRO A 283 2.72 -17.17 -16.06
C PRO A 283 4.01 -17.27 -15.22
N ALA A 284 4.96 -18.13 -15.65
CA ALA A 284 6.23 -18.28 -14.95
C ALA A 284 7.09 -17.03 -15.10
N LEU A 285 7.14 -16.42 -16.29
CA LEU A 285 7.85 -15.18 -16.53
C LEU A 285 7.22 -14.00 -15.79
N VAL A 286 5.90 -13.91 -15.81
CA VAL A 286 5.17 -12.87 -15.05
C VAL A 286 5.44 -12.99 -13.55
N GLY A 287 5.45 -14.23 -13.02
CA GLY A 287 5.78 -14.50 -11.63
C GLY A 287 7.23 -14.11 -11.30
N GLN A 288 8.17 -14.45 -12.15
CA GLN A 288 9.58 -14.11 -12.00
C GLN A 288 9.81 -12.58 -12.01
N ASP A 289 9.15 -11.87 -12.92
CA ASP A 289 9.24 -10.41 -13.00
C ASP A 289 8.73 -9.75 -11.72
N MET A 290 7.60 -10.22 -11.18
CA MET A 290 7.06 -9.70 -9.93
C MET A 290 8.01 -9.92 -8.75
N ILE A 291 8.60 -11.11 -8.62
CA ILE A 291 9.60 -11.43 -7.59
C ILE A 291 10.82 -10.51 -7.74
N SER A 292 11.29 -10.30 -8.96
CA SER A 292 12.42 -9.42 -9.26
C SER A 292 12.13 -7.97 -8.85
N ILE A 293 10.95 -7.45 -9.17
CA ILE A 293 10.49 -6.12 -8.75
C ILE A 293 10.47 -6.02 -7.21
N GLN A 294 9.91 -7.01 -6.53
CA GLN A 294 9.85 -7.02 -5.07
C GLN A 294 11.24 -6.99 -4.42
N HIS A 295 12.19 -7.74 -4.96
CA HIS A 295 13.59 -7.71 -4.50
C HIS A 295 14.28 -6.37 -4.76
N ILE A 296 14.07 -5.77 -5.93
CA ILE A 296 14.61 -4.46 -6.27
C ILE A 296 14.05 -3.39 -5.31
N MET A 297 12.74 -3.35 -5.14
CA MET A 297 12.08 -2.40 -4.25
C MET A 297 12.55 -2.56 -2.80
N TRP A 298 12.67 -3.80 -2.33
CA TRP A 298 13.13 -4.09 -0.96
C TRP A 298 14.56 -3.68 -0.72
N ASN A 299 15.47 -4.01 -1.63
CA ASN A 299 16.92 -3.85 -1.42
C ASN A 299 17.42 -2.44 -1.75
N TYR A 300 16.82 -1.76 -2.73
CA TYR A 300 17.29 -0.47 -3.24
C TYR A 300 16.41 0.71 -2.85
N VAL A 301 15.10 0.50 -2.78
CA VAL A 301 14.08 1.54 -2.49
C VAL A 301 13.36 1.29 -1.16
N GLY A 302 13.91 0.41 -0.31
CA GLY A 302 13.32 -0.01 0.96
C GLY A 302 13.59 0.95 2.12
N LEU A 303 13.71 0.38 3.32
CA LEU A 303 13.88 1.10 4.59
C LEU A 303 15.13 1.99 4.64
N VAL A 304 16.25 1.54 4.08
CA VAL A 304 17.51 2.26 4.05
C VAL A 304 17.90 2.54 2.61
N ARG A 305 17.92 3.82 2.26
CA ARG A 305 18.27 4.30 0.91
C ARG A 305 19.58 5.04 0.93
N SER A 306 20.35 4.90 -0.12
CA SER A 306 21.57 5.68 -0.35
C SER A 306 21.71 5.95 -1.84
N THR A 307 22.45 6.99 -2.20
CA THR A 307 22.75 7.30 -3.62
C THR A 307 23.34 6.09 -4.36
N ARG A 308 24.18 5.31 -3.69
CA ARG A 308 24.78 4.09 -4.27
C ARG A 308 23.72 3.02 -4.58
N ARG A 309 22.71 2.85 -3.71
CA ARG A 309 21.62 1.88 -3.92
C ARG A 309 20.68 2.33 -5.01
N LEU A 310 20.33 3.62 -5.05
CA LEU A 310 19.37 4.17 -6.01
C LEU A 310 19.94 4.30 -7.45
N ARG A 311 21.27 4.26 -7.61
CA ARG A 311 21.94 4.30 -8.92
C ARG A 311 22.18 2.91 -9.55
N ARG A 312 21.85 1.85 -8.87
CA ARG A 312 21.91 0.46 -9.36
C ARG A 312 20.57 -0.01 -9.91
#